data_3257f9c2d7108d1df7cd17420c2988a3
#
_entry.id   3257f9c2d7108d1df7cd17420c2988a3
#
_cell.length_a   1.000
_cell.length_b   1.000
_cell.length_c   1.000
_cell.angle_alpha   90.00
_cell.angle_beta   90.00
_cell.angle_gamma   90.00
#
_symmetry.space_group_name_H-M   'P 1'
#
loop_
_entity.id
_entity.type
_entity.pdbx_description
1 polymer ?
#
loop_
_entity_poly.entity_id
_entity_poly.type
_entity_poly.pdbx_seq_one_letter_code
_entity_poly.pdbx_strand_id
1 'polypeptide(L)'
;MLRSQFHIELNNMHVELDKMCHLVIEAIDRCVEAFQNHDLELAQEIIRNDKAINDVERSVESKCLSLILKQQPVASDLRDVSTALKVVTDLERIGDQSADIAELILEMDEKDSYLMIEHIPSMARVAIEMVTSALSAFHEHDIQKANEVKKHDREMDQLFEEVKLELVQIVKENKDHVDLAIQFLMIAKYFERIGDHVVNICEWVEFNQTGKVNDHRLI
;
A
#
# COMPACT_ATOMS: atom_id res chain seq x y z
N MET A 1 -1.78 37.00 3.59
CA MET A 1 -0.42 36.44 3.67
C MET A 1 -0.39 35.07 4.39
N LEU A 2 -0.88 34.89 5.63
CA LEU A 2 -0.81 33.63 6.36
C LEU A 2 -1.53 32.46 5.66
N ARG A 3 -2.73 32.68 5.13
CA ARG A 3 -3.51 31.64 4.43
C ARG A 3 -2.86 31.20 3.10
N SER A 4 -2.18 32.11 2.41
CA SER A 4 -1.41 31.79 1.21
C SER A 4 -0.20 30.89 1.51
N GLN A 5 0.46 31.12 2.66
CA GLN A 5 1.58 30.28 3.11
C GLN A 5 1.10 28.88 3.48
N PHE A 6 -0.03 28.75 4.17
CA PHE A 6 -0.64 27.45 4.49
C PHE A 6 -0.90 26.61 3.25
N HIS A 7 -1.53 27.19 2.21
CA HIS A 7 -1.81 26.46 0.98
C HIS A 7 -0.54 26.03 0.21
N ILE A 8 0.52 26.83 0.27
CA ILE A 8 1.81 26.45 -0.32
C ILE A 8 2.40 25.23 0.41
N GLU A 9 2.40 25.25 1.74
CA GLU A 9 2.93 24.15 2.55
C GLU A 9 2.08 22.89 2.42
N LEU A 10 0.75 23.02 2.35
CA LEU A 10 -0.16 21.91 2.08
C LEU A 10 0.09 21.29 0.70
N ASN A 11 0.25 22.11 -0.34
CA ASN A 11 0.56 21.62 -1.67
C ASN A 11 1.93 20.90 -1.74
N ASN A 12 2.94 21.41 -1.03
CA ASN A 12 4.24 20.75 -0.95
C ASN A 12 4.15 19.38 -0.26
N MET A 13 3.28 19.25 0.73
CA MET A 13 3.00 17.98 1.40
C MET A 13 2.33 16.98 0.43
N HIS A 14 1.36 17.43 -0.38
CA HIS A 14 0.73 16.58 -1.40
C HIS A 14 1.73 16.07 -2.44
N VAL A 15 2.67 16.92 -2.88
CA VAL A 15 3.76 16.52 -3.79
C VAL A 15 4.64 15.42 -3.17
N GLU A 16 4.87 15.45 -1.86
CA GLU A 16 5.61 14.38 -1.19
C GLU A 16 4.81 13.09 -1.07
N LEU A 17 3.50 13.18 -0.83
CA LEU A 17 2.62 12.01 -0.88
C LEU A 17 2.61 11.36 -2.26
N ASP A 18 2.58 12.15 -3.34
CA ASP A 18 2.72 11.65 -4.71
C ASP A 18 4.03 10.89 -4.91
N LYS A 19 5.14 11.48 -4.44
CA LYS A 19 6.44 10.83 -4.49
C LYS A 19 6.43 9.50 -3.73
N MET A 20 5.84 9.47 -2.54
CA MET A 20 5.74 8.23 -1.73
C MET A 20 4.92 7.17 -2.44
N CYS A 21 3.78 7.55 -3.06
CA CYS A 21 2.97 6.64 -3.84
C CYS A 21 3.76 6.01 -5.00
N HIS A 22 4.56 6.80 -5.72
CA HIS A 22 5.40 6.26 -6.78
C HIS A 22 6.43 5.25 -6.25
N LEU A 23 7.07 5.53 -5.11
CA LEU A 23 8.01 4.59 -4.48
C LEU A 23 7.33 3.28 -4.08
N VAL A 24 6.14 3.37 -3.52
CA VAL A 24 5.34 2.20 -3.11
C VAL A 24 4.90 1.38 -4.33
N ILE A 25 4.38 2.01 -5.38
CA ILE A 25 3.99 1.33 -6.62
C ILE A 25 5.21 0.63 -7.25
N GLU A 26 6.35 1.32 -7.32
CA GLU A 26 7.60 0.74 -7.82
C GLU A 26 8.03 -0.47 -6.97
N ALA A 27 7.91 -0.39 -5.65
CA ALA A 27 8.26 -1.51 -4.77
C ALA A 27 7.36 -2.73 -5.03
N ILE A 28 6.04 -2.56 -5.18
CA ILE A 28 5.10 -3.63 -5.51
C ILE A 28 5.44 -4.28 -6.86
N ASP A 29 5.66 -3.47 -7.89
CA ASP A 29 5.95 -3.95 -9.25
C ASP A 29 7.26 -4.74 -9.29
N ARG A 30 8.31 -4.22 -8.63
CA ARG A 30 9.61 -4.90 -8.52
C ARG A 30 9.53 -6.19 -7.70
N CYS A 31 8.63 -6.29 -6.70
CA CYS A 31 8.40 -7.56 -5.99
C CYS A 31 7.91 -8.65 -6.94
N VAL A 32 7.01 -8.32 -7.86
CA VAL A 32 6.53 -9.29 -8.86
C VAL A 32 7.64 -9.71 -9.80
N GLU A 33 8.43 -8.75 -10.28
CA GLU A 33 9.58 -9.03 -11.14
C GLU A 33 10.60 -9.95 -10.43
N ALA A 34 10.95 -9.62 -9.18
CA ALA A 34 11.84 -10.42 -8.36
C ALA A 34 11.30 -11.84 -8.12
N PHE A 35 10.00 -11.95 -7.83
CA PHE A 35 9.32 -13.23 -7.61
C PHE A 35 9.32 -14.09 -8.89
N GLN A 36 8.92 -13.53 -10.02
CA GLN A 36 8.79 -14.27 -11.29
C GLN A 36 10.15 -14.72 -11.84
N ASN A 37 11.19 -13.92 -11.66
CA ASN A 37 12.53 -14.19 -12.18
C ASN A 37 13.47 -14.84 -11.15
N HIS A 38 13.01 -15.04 -9.91
CA HIS A 38 13.86 -15.44 -8.77
C HIS A 38 15.10 -14.55 -8.65
N ASP A 39 14.89 -13.22 -8.79
CA ASP A 39 15.97 -12.23 -8.77
C ASP A 39 16.26 -11.77 -7.33
N LEU A 40 17.23 -12.43 -6.72
CA LEU A 40 17.64 -12.16 -5.34
C LEU A 40 18.35 -10.80 -5.19
N GLU A 41 19.00 -10.27 -6.23
CA GLU A 41 19.63 -8.95 -6.20
C GLU A 41 18.53 -7.87 -6.17
N LEU A 42 17.50 -8.02 -7.01
CA LEU A 42 16.34 -7.14 -7.04
C LEU A 42 15.59 -7.16 -5.70
N ALA A 43 15.39 -8.34 -5.11
CA ALA A 43 14.77 -8.46 -3.79
C ALA A 43 15.57 -7.71 -2.70
N GLN A 44 16.89 -7.82 -2.69
CA GLN A 44 17.74 -7.05 -1.78
C GLN A 44 17.66 -5.54 -2.01
N GLU A 45 17.49 -5.09 -3.26
CA GLU A 45 17.32 -3.67 -3.57
C GLU A 45 15.99 -3.13 -3.04
N ILE A 46 14.89 -3.90 -3.14
CA ILE A 46 13.58 -3.53 -2.61
C ILE A 46 13.69 -3.26 -1.10
N ILE A 47 14.28 -4.20 -0.36
CA ILE A 47 14.48 -4.06 1.10
C ILE A 47 15.31 -2.81 1.44
N ARG A 48 16.39 -2.53 0.68
CA ARG A 48 17.20 -1.32 0.90
C ARG A 48 16.46 -0.03 0.59
N ASN A 49 15.59 -0.06 -0.43
CA ASN A 49 14.85 1.11 -0.89
C ASN A 49 13.66 1.45 0.00
N ASP A 50 13.18 0.53 0.84
CA ASP A 50 12.16 0.78 1.85
C ASP A 50 12.52 1.97 2.75
N LYS A 51 13.81 2.15 3.05
CA LYS A 51 14.28 3.33 3.76
C LYS A 51 13.86 4.66 3.12
N ALA A 52 13.75 4.72 1.78
CA ALA A 52 13.34 5.94 1.10
C ALA A 52 11.85 6.25 1.35
N ILE A 53 11.02 5.22 1.47
CA ILE A 53 9.59 5.35 1.82
C ILE A 53 9.48 5.88 3.25
N ASN A 54 10.21 5.28 4.19
CA ASN A 54 10.25 5.67 5.61
C ASN A 54 10.77 7.10 5.81
N ASP A 55 11.74 7.56 5.00
CA ASP A 55 12.26 8.93 5.06
C ASP A 55 11.22 9.94 4.55
N VAL A 56 10.40 9.60 3.53
CA VAL A 56 9.29 10.44 3.05
C VAL A 56 8.17 10.50 4.08
N GLU A 57 7.80 9.36 4.70
CA GLU A 57 6.82 9.33 5.80
C GLU A 57 7.18 10.36 6.87
N ARG A 58 8.39 10.27 7.44
CA ARG A 58 8.86 11.18 8.48
C ARG A 58 8.85 12.64 8.04
N SER A 59 9.16 12.91 6.77
CA SER A 59 9.12 14.28 6.22
C SER A 59 7.69 14.81 6.19
N VAL A 60 6.74 14.02 5.69
CA VAL A 60 5.31 14.38 5.63
C VAL A 60 4.73 14.57 7.03
N GLU A 61 4.99 13.64 7.96
CA GLU A 61 4.54 13.74 9.35
C GLU A 61 5.05 15.04 10.00
N SER A 62 6.35 15.33 9.86
CA SER A 62 6.96 16.54 10.40
C SER A 62 6.31 17.82 9.84
N LYS A 63 5.98 17.84 8.55
CA LYS A 63 5.29 18.95 7.88
C LYS A 63 3.87 19.11 8.40
N CYS A 64 3.12 18.01 8.49
CA CYS A 64 1.76 18.02 9.04
C CYS A 64 1.73 18.58 10.47
N LEU A 65 2.61 18.10 11.34
CA LEU A 65 2.72 18.59 12.71
C LEU A 65 3.12 20.08 12.75
N SER A 66 4.05 20.50 11.89
CA SER A 66 4.45 21.92 11.78
C SER A 66 3.30 22.80 11.31
N LEU A 67 2.47 22.34 10.34
CA LEU A 67 1.27 23.04 9.89
C LEU A 67 0.27 23.21 11.01
N ILE A 68 -0.02 22.17 11.78
CA ILE A 68 -0.95 22.22 12.91
C ILE A 68 -0.46 23.22 13.96
N LEU A 69 0.83 23.15 14.34
CA LEU A 69 1.40 23.99 15.41
C LEU A 69 1.50 25.46 15.01
N LYS A 70 1.91 25.77 13.77
CA LYS A 70 2.21 27.14 13.34
C LYS A 70 1.02 27.87 12.78
N GLN A 71 0.12 27.15 12.10
CA GLN A 71 -0.96 27.75 11.32
C GLN A 71 -2.33 27.62 11.99
N GLN A 72 -2.46 26.74 12.99
CA GLN A 72 -3.70 26.48 13.72
C GLN A 72 -4.89 26.25 12.75
N PRO A 73 -4.79 25.28 11.83
CA PRO A 73 -5.81 25.05 10.82
C PRO A 73 -7.16 24.73 11.46
N VAL A 74 -8.26 25.12 10.81
CA VAL A 74 -9.62 24.93 11.32
C VAL A 74 -10.47 24.16 10.32
N ALA A 75 -11.45 23.43 10.82
CA ALA A 75 -12.44 22.71 10.02
C ALA A 75 -11.83 21.89 8.87
N SER A 76 -12.06 22.26 7.62
CA SER A 76 -11.57 21.55 6.43
C SER A 76 -10.05 21.44 6.39
N ASP A 77 -9.34 22.54 6.67
CA ASP A 77 -7.89 22.58 6.63
C ASP A 77 -7.26 21.59 7.64
N LEU A 78 -7.89 21.45 8.83
CA LEU A 78 -7.45 20.47 9.83
C LEU A 78 -7.74 19.03 9.36
N ARG A 79 -8.88 18.78 8.69
CA ARG A 79 -9.16 17.45 8.12
C ARG A 79 -8.17 17.09 7.04
N ASP A 80 -7.80 18.02 6.15
CA ASP A 80 -6.81 17.79 5.10
C ASP A 80 -5.47 17.33 5.68
N VAL A 81 -4.95 18.06 6.68
CA VAL A 81 -3.69 17.69 7.34
C VAL A 81 -3.81 16.39 8.12
N SER A 82 -4.94 16.14 8.80
CA SER A 82 -5.16 14.90 9.55
C SER A 82 -5.30 13.69 8.63
N THR A 83 -5.95 13.85 7.49
CA THR A 83 -6.06 12.81 6.46
C THR A 83 -4.68 12.48 5.88
N ALA A 84 -3.87 13.48 5.55
CA ALA A 84 -2.51 13.27 5.05
C ALA A 84 -1.63 12.48 6.03
N LEU A 85 -1.73 12.77 7.35
CA LEU A 85 -1.04 12.01 8.39
C LEU A 85 -1.42 10.52 8.39
N LYS A 86 -2.67 10.21 8.10
CA LYS A 86 -3.15 8.83 8.05
C LYS A 86 -2.79 8.13 6.75
N VAL A 87 -2.95 8.83 5.63
CA VAL A 87 -2.58 8.31 4.31
C VAL A 87 -1.09 7.98 4.25
N VAL A 88 -0.21 8.83 4.79
CA VAL A 88 1.24 8.57 4.78
C VAL A 88 1.60 7.33 5.59
N THR A 89 0.94 7.10 6.73
CA THR A 89 1.15 5.89 7.55
C THR A 89 0.70 4.63 6.81
N ASP A 90 -0.47 4.65 6.14
CA ASP A 90 -0.93 3.49 5.37
C ASP A 90 -0.04 3.24 4.15
N LEU A 91 0.51 4.26 3.49
CA LEU A 91 1.49 4.10 2.41
C LEU A 91 2.82 3.50 2.91
N GLU A 92 3.30 3.89 4.09
CA GLU A 92 4.48 3.27 4.72
C GLU A 92 4.22 1.78 4.99
N ARG A 93 3.05 1.43 5.53
CA ARG A 93 2.68 0.02 5.74
C ARG A 93 2.64 -0.78 4.45
N ILE A 94 2.20 -0.20 3.33
CA ILE A 94 2.24 -0.85 2.02
C ILE A 94 3.70 -1.07 1.58
N GLY A 95 4.58 -0.11 1.83
CA GLY A 95 6.03 -0.26 1.62
C GLY A 95 6.63 -1.39 2.45
N ASP A 96 6.34 -1.44 3.76
CA ASP A 96 6.75 -2.52 4.67
C ASP A 96 6.31 -3.90 4.13
N GLN A 97 5.04 -4.04 3.67
CA GLN A 97 4.57 -5.32 3.09
C GLN A 97 5.37 -5.71 1.84
N SER A 98 5.78 -4.73 1.03
CA SER A 98 6.61 -4.99 -0.16
C SER A 98 8.01 -5.47 0.23
N ALA A 99 8.60 -4.90 1.28
CA ALA A 99 9.88 -5.36 1.83
C ALA A 99 9.75 -6.78 2.44
N ASP A 100 8.67 -7.06 3.17
CA ASP A 100 8.37 -8.40 3.71
C ASP A 100 8.25 -9.46 2.60
N ILE A 101 7.60 -9.12 1.47
CA ILE A 101 7.54 -9.99 0.28
C ILE A 101 8.95 -10.25 -0.26
N ALA A 102 9.78 -9.21 -0.38
CA ALA A 102 11.13 -9.34 -0.87
C ALA A 102 12.02 -10.20 0.07
N GLU A 103 11.82 -10.11 1.39
CA GLU A 103 12.49 -10.98 2.36
C GLU A 103 12.12 -12.45 2.14
N LEU A 104 10.85 -12.78 1.92
CA LEU A 104 10.42 -14.14 1.61
C LEU A 104 11.03 -14.65 0.29
N ILE A 105 11.16 -13.79 -0.74
CA ILE A 105 11.80 -14.17 -2.00
C ILE A 105 13.28 -14.56 -1.76
N LEU A 106 13.98 -13.87 -0.86
CA LEU A 106 15.38 -14.21 -0.50
C LEU A 106 15.53 -15.58 0.20
N GLU A 107 14.46 -16.03 0.87
CA GLU A 107 14.43 -17.32 1.57
C GLU A 107 14.07 -18.50 0.67
N MET A 108 13.64 -18.25 -0.58
CA MET A 108 13.23 -19.30 -1.51
C MET A 108 14.44 -20.02 -2.10
N ASP A 109 14.37 -21.36 -2.18
CA ASP A 109 15.38 -22.17 -2.83
C ASP A 109 15.28 -22.06 -4.37
N GLU A 110 16.43 -21.99 -5.06
CA GLU A 110 16.50 -21.95 -6.54
C GLU A 110 15.73 -23.12 -7.21
N LYS A 111 15.65 -24.24 -6.50
CA LYS A 111 14.92 -25.44 -6.99
C LYS A 111 13.41 -25.23 -7.05
N ASP A 112 12.89 -24.31 -6.30
CA ASP A 112 11.45 -24.05 -6.14
C ASP A 112 10.94 -22.96 -7.09
N SER A 113 11.85 -22.27 -7.79
CA SER A 113 11.55 -21.19 -8.75
C SER A 113 10.70 -21.61 -9.94
N TYR A 114 10.52 -22.92 -10.14
CA TYR A 114 9.71 -23.47 -11.27
C TYR A 114 8.22 -23.61 -10.94
N LEU A 115 7.81 -23.45 -9.68
CA LEU A 115 6.41 -23.51 -9.30
C LEU A 115 5.80 -22.10 -9.40
N MET A 116 5.19 -21.85 -10.54
CA MET A 116 4.47 -20.58 -10.77
C MET A 116 3.09 -20.64 -10.12
N ILE A 117 2.82 -19.70 -9.22
CA ILE A 117 1.47 -19.43 -8.72
C ILE A 117 0.84 -18.37 -9.63
N GLU A 118 -0.17 -18.77 -10.39
CA GLU A 118 -0.76 -17.94 -11.45
C GLU A 118 -1.38 -16.65 -10.91
N HIS A 119 -1.96 -16.69 -9.71
CA HIS A 119 -2.75 -15.58 -9.16
C HIS A 119 -1.93 -14.53 -8.38
N ILE A 120 -0.69 -14.81 -7.94
CA ILE A 120 0.16 -13.82 -7.24
C ILE A 120 0.44 -12.56 -8.09
N PRO A 121 0.85 -12.66 -9.37
CA PRO A 121 1.00 -11.49 -10.23
C PRO A 121 -0.31 -10.70 -10.43
N SER A 122 -1.46 -11.39 -10.42
CA SER A 122 -2.77 -10.75 -10.53
C SER A 122 -3.10 -9.97 -9.26
N MET A 123 -2.78 -10.49 -8.07
CA MET A 123 -2.94 -9.78 -6.80
C MET A 123 -2.11 -8.48 -6.78
N ALA A 124 -0.86 -8.53 -7.24
CA ALA A 124 -0.01 -7.34 -7.32
C ALA A 124 -0.57 -6.29 -8.28
N ARG A 125 -1.06 -6.70 -9.45
CA ARG A 125 -1.72 -5.79 -10.40
C ARG A 125 -2.93 -5.09 -9.76
N VAL A 126 -3.79 -5.83 -9.09
CA VAL A 126 -4.95 -5.27 -8.36
C VAL A 126 -4.47 -4.30 -7.26
N ALA A 127 -3.42 -4.65 -6.50
CA ALA A 127 -2.85 -3.77 -5.49
C ALA A 127 -2.38 -2.43 -6.08
N ILE A 128 -1.63 -2.45 -7.20
CA ILE A 128 -1.16 -1.24 -7.91
C ILE A 128 -2.34 -0.37 -8.38
N GLU A 129 -3.36 -0.99 -8.98
CA GLU A 129 -4.57 -0.29 -9.42
C GLU A 129 -5.32 0.36 -8.25
N MET A 130 -5.44 -0.35 -7.12
CA MET A 130 -6.07 0.15 -5.90
C MET A 130 -5.28 1.34 -5.31
N VAL A 131 -3.96 1.21 -5.13
CA VAL A 131 -3.09 2.29 -4.60
C VAL A 131 -3.20 3.54 -5.48
N THR A 132 -3.06 3.38 -6.80
CA THR A 132 -3.12 4.51 -7.75
C THR A 132 -4.48 5.22 -7.69
N SER A 133 -5.57 4.46 -7.66
CA SER A 133 -6.92 5.00 -7.65
C SER A 133 -7.27 5.65 -6.31
N ALA A 134 -6.80 5.09 -5.18
CA ALA A 134 -7.02 5.68 -3.86
C ALA A 134 -6.30 7.02 -3.70
N LEU A 135 -5.05 7.15 -4.19
CA LEU A 135 -4.35 8.42 -4.15
C LEU A 135 -5.01 9.46 -5.05
N SER A 136 -5.45 9.07 -6.25
CA SER A 136 -6.23 9.97 -7.11
C SER A 136 -7.53 10.42 -6.44
N ALA A 137 -8.25 9.51 -5.75
CA ALA A 137 -9.44 9.86 -4.97
C ALA A 137 -9.13 10.84 -3.83
N PHE A 138 -7.96 10.68 -3.18
CA PHE A 138 -7.49 11.60 -2.15
C PHE A 138 -7.26 13.02 -2.69
N HIS A 139 -6.53 13.16 -3.80
CA HIS A 139 -6.26 14.48 -4.41
C HIS A 139 -7.49 15.17 -4.96
N GLU A 140 -8.38 14.40 -5.56
CA GLU A 140 -9.63 14.92 -6.15
C GLU A 140 -10.73 15.13 -5.10
N HIS A 141 -10.52 14.68 -3.87
CA HIS A 141 -11.53 14.61 -2.81
C HIS A 141 -12.79 13.85 -3.26
N ASP A 142 -12.60 12.78 -4.05
CA ASP A 142 -13.67 12.02 -4.70
C ASP A 142 -14.06 10.78 -3.90
N ILE A 143 -15.16 10.90 -3.13
CA ILE A 143 -15.72 9.79 -2.35
C ILE A 143 -16.24 8.66 -3.26
N GLN A 144 -16.75 8.97 -4.46
CA GLN A 144 -17.29 7.94 -5.35
C GLN A 144 -16.15 7.05 -5.85
N LYS A 145 -15.04 7.66 -6.25
CA LYS A 145 -13.82 6.95 -6.63
C LYS A 145 -13.26 6.11 -5.49
N ALA A 146 -13.19 6.65 -4.27
CA ALA A 146 -12.78 5.91 -3.08
C ALA A 146 -13.70 4.68 -2.82
N ASN A 147 -15.01 4.84 -2.99
CA ASN A 147 -15.94 3.73 -2.86
C ASN A 147 -15.84 2.68 -3.98
N GLU A 148 -15.39 3.06 -5.17
CA GLU A 148 -15.08 2.10 -6.24
C GLU A 148 -13.84 1.28 -5.90
N VAL A 149 -12.79 1.92 -5.38
CA VAL A 149 -11.59 1.23 -4.91
C VAL A 149 -11.91 0.19 -3.84
N LYS A 150 -12.76 0.52 -2.85
CA LYS A 150 -13.23 -0.43 -1.84
C LYS A 150 -13.94 -1.67 -2.42
N LYS A 151 -14.46 -1.61 -3.65
CA LYS A 151 -15.04 -2.78 -4.33
C LYS A 151 -13.99 -3.70 -4.92
N HIS A 152 -12.83 -3.16 -5.33
CA HIS A 152 -11.70 -3.96 -5.81
C HIS A 152 -11.06 -4.82 -4.71
N ASP A 153 -11.25 -4.47 -3.44
CA ASP A 153 -10.84 -5.28 -2.31
C ASP A 153 -11.45 -6.70 -2.36
N ARG A 154 -12.69 -6.82 -2.82
CA ARG A 154 -13.32 -8.14 -3.05
C ARG A 154 -12.63 -8.97 -4.14
N GLU A 155 -12.06 -8.32 -5.15
CA GLU A 155 -11.25 -9.00 -6.17
C GLU A 155 -9.95 -9.51 -5.54
N MET A 156 -9.33 -8.72 -4.68
CA MET A 156 -8.15 -9.12 -3.91
C MET A 156 -8.45 -10.34 -3.03
N ASP A 157 -9.55 -10.32 -2.28
CA ASP A 157 -9.99 -11.45 -1.45
C ASP A 157 -10.22 -12.73 -2.29
N GLN A 158 -10.85 -12.60 -3.47
CA GLN A 158 -11.08 -13.73 -4.35
C GLN A 158 -9.78 -14.34 -4.86
N LEU A 159 -8.82 -13.50 -5.31
CA LEU A 159 -7.51 -13.95 -5.75
C LEU A 159 -6.75 -14.66 -4.61
N PHE A 160 -6.85 -14.15 -3.38
CA PHE A 160 -6.26 -14.81 -2.22
C PHE A 160 -6.85 -16.20 -1.97
N GLU A 161 -8.19 -16.37 -2.11
CA GLU A 161 -8.82 -17.68 -2.01
C GLU A 161 -8.38 -18.63 -3.15
N GLU A 162 -8.19 -18.12 -4.37
CA GLU A 162 -7.70 -18.89 -5.52
C GLU A 162 -6.26 -19.35 -5.29
N VAL A 163 -5.37 -18.48 -4.81
CA VAL A 163 -4.01 -18.87 -4.40
C VAL A 163 -4.04 -20.00 -3.38
N LYS A 164 -4.89 -19.92 -2.35
CA LYS A 164 -5.00 -21.00 -1.35
C LYS A 164 -5.39 -22.34 -1.96
N LEU A 165 -6.29 -22.33 -2.95
CA LEU A 165 -6.69 -23.56 -3.64
C LEU A 165 -5.55 -24.14 -4.50
N GLU A 166 -4.79 -23.30 -5.20
CA GLU A 166 -3.59 -23.70 -5.95
C GLU A 166 -2.56 -24.34 -5.02
N LEU A 167 -2.26 -23.72 -3.88
CA LEU A 167 -1.29 -24.20 -2.90
C LEU A 167 -1.71 -25.56 -2.30
N VAL A 168 -3.00 -25.72 -2.00
CA VAL A 168 -3.54 -27.01 -1.54
C VAL A 168 -3.35 -28.10 -2.60
N GLN A 169 -3.51 -27.78 -3.90
CA GLN A 169 -3.29 -28.74 -4.97
C GLN A 169 -1.81 -29.10 -5.11
N ILE A 170 -0.90 -28.13 -5.07
CA ILE A 170 0.55 -28.35 -5.11
C ILE A 170 1.01 -29.30 -3.99
N VAL A 171 0.54 -29.08 -2.77
CA VAL A 171 0.91 -29.93 -1.60
C VAL A 171 0.30 -31.33 -1.71
N LYS A 172 -0.90 -31.49 -2.33
CA LYS A 172 -1.47 -32.83 -2.59
C LYS A 172 -0.68 -33.61 -3.61
N GLU A 173 -0.14 -32.95 -4.61
CA GLU A 173 0.69 -33.58 -5.66
C GLU A 173 2.07 -33.95 -5.14
N ASN A 174 2.69 -33.08 -4.36
CA ASN A 174 3.98 -33.33 -3.74
C ASN A 174 4.06 -32.70 -2.35
N LYS A 175 4.13 -33.57 -1.33
CA LYS A 175 4.20 -33.15 0.08
C LYS A 175 5.51 -32.44 0.45
N ASP A 176 6.56 -32.60 -0.35
CA ASP A 176 7.84 -31.92 -0.12
C ASP A 176 7.75 -30.41 -0.38
N HIS A 177 6.68 -29.95 -1.06
CA HIS A 177 6.43 -28.52 -1.32
C HIS A 177 5.66 -27.79 -0.19
N VAL A 178 5.53 -28.38 1.02
CA VAL A 178 4.79 -27.74 2.12
C VAL A 178 5.43 -26.42 2.53
N ASP A 179 6.75 -26.37 2.70
CA ASP A 179 7.45 -25.16 3.14
C ASP A 179 7.32 -24.04 2.10
N LEU A 180 7.47 -24.38 0.81
CA LEU A 180 7.26 -23.44 -0.29
C LEU A 180 5.80 -22.93 -0.36
N ALA A 181 4.83 -23.81 -0.16
CA ALA A 181 3.42 -23.41 -0.14
C ALA A 181 3.13 -22.42 1.00
N ILE A 182 3.80 -22.56 2.14
CA ILE A 182 3.69 -21.62 3.25
C ILE A 182 4.30 -20.26 2.86
N GLN A 183 5.47 -20.22 2.21
CA GLN A 183 6.08 -18.99 1.74
C GLN A 183 5.17 -18.26 0.73
N PHE A 184 4.63 -18.96 -0.25
CA PHE A 184 3.69 -18.38 -1.22
C PHE A 184 2.40 -17.89 -0.57
N LEU A 185 1.87 -18.63 0.41
CA LEU A 185 0.71 -18.18 1.17
C LEU A 185 0.99 -16.86 1.91
N MET A 186 2.19 -16.72 2.47
CA MET A 186 2.60 -15.48 3.15
C MET A 186 2.75 -14.32 2.16
N ILE A 187 3.33 -14.55 0.98
CA ILE A 187 3.41 -13.52 -0.09
C ILE A 187 1.99 -13.06 -0.48
N ALA A 188 1.09 -14.01 -0.74
CA ALA A 188 -0.30 -13.68 -1.05
C ALA A 188 -0.99 -12.93 0.09
N LYS A 189 -0.71 -13.29 1.36
CA LYS A 189 -1.25 -12.58 2.53
C LYS A 189 -0.73 -11.15 2.64
N TYR A 190 0.51 -10.90 2.26
CA TYR A 190 1.03 -9.53 2.22
C TYR A 190 0.35 -8.69 1.13
N PHE A 191 0.05 -9.24 -0.05
CA PHE A 191 -0.74 -8.52 -1.06
C PHE A 191 -2.17 -8.23 -0.59
N GLU A 192 -2.83 -9.16 0.09
CA GLU A 192 -4.15 -8.91 0.68
C GLU A 192 -4.08 -7.79 1.73
N ARG A 193 -3.05 -7.76 2.59
CA ARG A 193 -2.85 -6.67 3.56
C ARG A 193 -2.56 -5.32 2.90
N ILE A 194 -1.91 -5.30 1.74
CA ILE A 194 -1.78 -4.09 0.93
C ILE A 194 -3.18 -3.57 0.55
N GLY A 195 -4.08 -4.44 0.10
CA GLY A 195 -5.48 -4.11 -0.17
C GLY A 195 -6.18 -3.49 1.04
N ASP A 196 -6.06 -4.11 2.22
CA ASP A 196 -6.61 -3.60 3.48
C ASP A 196 -6.13 -2.16 3.78
N HIS A 197 -4.82 -1.88 3.62
CA HIS A 197 -4.28 -0.53 3.84
C HIS A 197 -4.81 0.48 2.81
N VAL A 198 -5.03 0.07 1.57
CA VAL A 198 -5.65 0.94 0.56
C VAL A 198 -7.11 1.24 0.91
N VAL A 199 -7.85 0.28 1.45
CA VAL A 199 -9.21 0.51 1.97
C VAL A 199 -9.19 1.55 3.09
N ASN A 200 -8.22 1.48 4.01
CA ASN A 200 -8.04 2.50 5.05
C ASN A 200 -7.82 3.90 4.44
N ILE A 201 -6.96 4.02 3.40
CA ILE A 201 -6.76 5.29 2.69
C ILE A 201 -8.10 5.82 2.15
N CYS A 202 -8.93 4.97 1.54
CA CYS A 202 -10.25 5.35 1.04
C CYS A 202 -11.20 5.81 2.15
N GLU A 203 -11.16 5.19 3.33
CA GLU A 203 -11.94 5.65 4.49
C GLU A 203 -11.48 7.03 4.97
N TRP A 204 -10.19 7.33 4.89
CA TRP A 204 -9.67 8.67 5.22
C TRP A 204 -10.05 9.71 4.15
N VAL A 205 -10.18 9.34 2.88
CA VAL A 205 -10.75 10.23 1.84
C VAL A 205 -12.19 10.58 2.17
N GLU A 206 -13.01 9.62 2.60
CA GLU A 206 -14.38 9.85 3.05
C GLU A 206 -14.43 10.75 4.29
N PHE A 207 -13.56 10.51 5.28
CA PHE A 207 -13.44 11.37 6.46
C PHE A 207 -13.08 12.81 6.09
N ASN A 208 -12.16 13.01 5.17
CA ASN A 208 -11.76 14.34 4.73
C ASN A 208 -12.97 15.20 4.33
N GLN A 209 -13.90 14.62 3.60
CA GLN A 209 -15.10 15.32 3.11
C GLN A 209 -16.23 15.41 4.15
N THR A 210 -16.45 14.33 4.90
CA THR A 210 -17.65 14.20 5.76
C THR A 210 -17.37 14.48 7.23
N GLY A 211 -16.13 14.39 7.68
CA GLY A 211 -15.74 14.42 9.10
C GLY A 211 -16.13 13.13 9.86
N LYS A 212 -16.49 12.04 9.15
CA LYS A 212 -16.89 10.75 9.71
C LYS A 212 -15.96 9.65 9.26
N VAL A 213 -15.71 8.69 10.14
CA VAL A 213 -15.08 7.40 9.83
C VAL A 213 -16.04 6.31 10.28
N ASN A 214 -16.39 5.36 9.40
CA ASN A 214 -17.30 4.26 9.69
C ASN A 214 -18.58 4.70 10.41
N ASP A 215 -19.28 5.73 9.87
CA ASP A 215 -20.47 6.36 10.42
C ASP A 215 -20.29 7.07 11.78
N HIS A 216 -19.11 7.05 12.38
CA HIS A 216 -18.80 7.81 13.60
C HIS A 216 -18.21 9.18 13.26
N ARG A 217 -18.86 10.25 13.74
CA ARG A 217 -18.34 11.61 13.58
C ARG A 217 -17.15 11.82 14.53
N LEU A 218 -15.97 12.18 13.96
CA LEU A 218 -14.76 12.46 14.74
C LEU A 218 -14.57 13.95 15.02
N ILE A 219 -14.98 14.83 14.07
CA ILE A 219 -14.88 16.30 14.19
C ILE A 219 -16.13 16.96 13.62
#